data_0b5f3b0681fbc91878b5c8ac7e3f52dd
#
_entry.id   0b5f3b0681fbc91878b5c8ac7e3f52dd
#
_cell.length_a   1.000
_cell.length_b   1.000
_cell.length_c   1.000
_cell.angle_alpha   90.00
_cell.angle_beta   90.00
_cell.angle_gamma   90.00
#
_symmetry.space_group_name_H-M   'P 1'
#
loop_
_entity.id
_entity.type
_entity.pdbx_description
1 polymer ?
#
loop_
_entity_poly.entity_id
_entity_poly.type
_entity_poly.pdbx_seq_one_letter_code
_entity_poly.pdbx_strand_id
1 'polypeptide(L)' 'MFYYTVESSHWSMNLEFKSKIEMKEGQCFRIISHNGLRTYPTRFKVLEVSDTPTYSGDIVEILDADLDVETF' A
#
# COMPACT_ATOMS: atom_id res chain seq x y z
N MET A 1 6.95 9.74 -6.45
CA MET A 1 5.86 8.74 -6.34
C MET A 1 6.48 7.35 -6.26
N PHE A 2 6.09 6.58 -5.29
CA PHE A 2 6.57 5.22 -5.11
C PHE A 2 5.46 4.23 -5.46
N TYR A 3 5.82 3.11 -6.04
CA TYR A 3 4.89 2.05 -6.44
C TYR A 3 5.16 0.83 -5.57
N TYR A 4 4.10 0.32 -4.95
CA TYR A 4 4.20 -0.73 -3.94
C TYR A 4 3.43 -1.97 -4.36
N THR A 5 4.04 -3.12 -4.13
CA THR A 5 3.36 -4.40 -4.12
C THR A 5 3.29 -4.85 -2.67
N VAL A 6 2.09 -5.13 -2.19
CA VAL A 6 1.84 -5.43 -0.79
C VAL A 6 1.02 -6.70 -0.65
N GLU A 7 1.19 -7.37 0.47
CA GLU A 7 0.34 -8.49 0.84
C GLU A 7 -0.57 -8.11 1.99
N SER A 8 -1.73 -8.72 2.04
CA SER A 8 -2.71 -8.54 3.09
C SER A 8 -2.71 -9.75 4.02
N SER A 9 -2.97 -9.51 5.31
CA SER A 9 -3.13 -10.60 6.26
C SER A 9 -4.41 -11.42 6.04
N HIS A 10 -5.36 -10.90 5.24
CA HIS A 10 -6.66 -11.53 5.02
C HIS A 10 -6.84 -12.10 3.62
N TRP A 11 -6.08 -11.63 2.65
CA TRP A 11 -6.25 -12.02 1.24
C TRP A 11 -5.03 -12.76 0.74
N SER A 12 -5.27 -13.75 -0.09
CA SER A 12 -4.19 -14.49 -0.74
C SER A 12 -3.60 -13.76 -1.94
N MET A 13 -4.19 -12.63 -2.32
CA MET A 13 -3.75 -11.84 -3.47
C MET A 13 -2.91 -10.66 -3.03
N ASN A 14 -1.89 -10.36 -3.83
CA ASN A 14 -1.13 -9.13 -3.65
C ASN A 14 -1.90 -7.95 -4.23
N LEU A 15 -1.76 -6.80 -3.59
CA LEU A 15 -2.33 -5.55 -4.06
C LEU A 15 -1.22 -4.62 -4.52
N GLU A 16 -1.54 -3.75 -5.46
CA GLU A 16 -0.62 -2.75 -5.97
C GLU A 16 -1.23 -1.37 -5.81
N PHE A 17 -0.42 -0.43 -5.31
CA PHE A 17 -0.83 0.96 -5.20
C PHE A 17 0.38 1.87 -5.30
N LYS A 18 0.13 3.16 -5.43
CA LYS A 18 1.18 4.19 -5.44
C LYS A 18 0.93 5.20 -4.34
N SER A 19 2.00 5.76 -3.80
CA SER A 19 1.92 6.77 -2.76
C SER A 19 3.15 7.67 -2.81
N LYS A 20 3.01 8.88 -2.28
CA LYS A 20 4.14 9.80 -2.10
C LYS A 20 4.96 9.48 -0.86
N ILE A 21 4.39 8.71 0.06
CA ILE A 21 5.07 8.31 1.28
C ILE A 21 6.10 7.23 0.97
N GLU A 22 7.30 7.36 1.53
CA GLU A 22 8.32 6.34 1.38
C GLU A 22 8.14 5.25 2.42
N MET A 23 8.00 4.02 1.95
CA MET A 23 7.98 2.83 2.81
C MET A 23 9.02 1.84 2.29
N LYS A 24 9.55 1.02 3.20
CA LYS A 24 10.58 0.03 2.87
C LYS A 24 9.99 -1.36 2.81
N GLU A 25 10.66 -2.24 2.08
CA GLU A 25 10.29 -3.65 2.07
C GLU A 25 10.25 -4.21 3.50
N GLY A 26 9.22 -4.99 3.77
CA GLY A 26 9.00 -5.56 5.09
C GLY A 26 8.23 -4.65 6.05
N GLN A 27 8.06 -3.39 5.72
CA GLN A 27 7.32 -2.46 6.56
C GLN A 27 5.83 -2.75 6.50
N CYS A 28 5.15 -2.63 7.63
CA CYS A 28 3.72 -2.87 7.73
C CYS A 28 2.95 -1.56 7.88
N PHE A 29 1.71 -1.57 7.42
CA PHE A 29 0.84 -0.40 7.49
C PHE A 29 -0.62 -0.82 7.44
N ARG A 30 -1.50 0.13 7.75
CA ARG A 30 -2.95 -0.01 7.58
C ARG A 30 -3.48 1.13 6.75
N ILE A 31 -4.57 0.89 6.05
CA ILE A 31 -5.28 1.93 5.31
C ILE A 31 -6.41 2.41 6.21
N ILE A 32 -6.34 3.69 6.62
CA ILE A 32 -7.33 4.29 7.50
C ILE A 32 -8.59 4.64 6.73
N SER A 33 -8.41 5.30 5.58
CA SER A 33 -9.50 5.56 4.67
C SER A 33 -8.94 5.75 3.26
N HIS A 34 -9.80 5.67 2.26
CA HIS A 34 -9.41 5.93 0.88
C HIS A 34 -10.67 6.20 0.07
N ASN A 35 -10.57 7.05 -0.93
CA ASN A 35 -11.69 7.45 -1.78
C ASN A 35 -12.43 6.23 -2.34
N GLY A 36 -13.65 6.00 -1.84
CA GLY A 36 -14.50 4.92 -2.28
C GLY A 36 -14.13 3.54 -1.78
N LEU A 37 -13.03 3.39 -1.06
CA LEU A 37 -12.64 2.13 -0.44
C LEU A 37 -13.04 2.12 1.03
N ARG A 38 -13.32 0.93 1.53
CA ARG A 38 -13.62 0.76 2.94
C ARG A 38 -12.34 0.78 3.75
N THR A 39 -12.44 1.28 4.97
CA THR A 39 -11.41 1.09 5.97
C THR A 39 -11.45 -0.36 6.44
N TYR A 40 -10.34 -1.05 6.34
CA TYR A 40 -10.23 -2.42 6.83
C TYR A 40 -9.30 -2.47 8.01
N PRO A 41 -9.60 -3.29 9.01
CA PRO A 41 -8.64 -3.55 10.09
C PRO A 41 -7.45 -4.38 9.62
N THR A 42 -7.37 -4.64 8.34
CA THR A 42 -6.36 -5.47 7.71
C THR A 42 -5.00 -4.79 7.74
N ARG A 43 -4.01 -5.54 8.16
CA ARG A 43 -2.63 -5.11 8.14
C ARG A 43 -2.00 -5.53 6.82
N PHE A 44 -1.28 -4.60 6.21
CA PHE A 44 -0.57 -4.84 4.96
C PHE A 44 0.92 -4.84 5.21
N LYS A 45 1.65 -5.59 4.40
CA LYS A 45 3.09 -5.65 4.44
C LYS A 45 3.65 -5.35 3.06
N VAL A 46 4.62 -4.44 2.98
CA VAL A 46 5.28 -4.10 1.73
C VAL A 46 6.20 -5.24 1.31
N LEU A 47 5.93 -5.81 0.14
CA LEU A 47 6.75 -6.86 -0.46
C LEU A 47 7.81 -6.27 -1.39
N GLU A 48 7.44 -5.24 -2.15
CA GLU A 48 8.31 -4.68 -3.18
C GLU A 48 8.04 -3.18 -3.32
N VAL A 49 9.10 -2.43 -3.55
CA VAL A 49 9.04 -0.99 -3.77
C VAL A 49 9.73 -0.67 -5.08
N SER A 50 9.10 0.16 -5.90
CA SER A 50 9.67 0.60 -7.17
C SER A 50 9.39 2.08 -7.37
N ASP A 51 10.26 2.76 -8.08
CA ASP A 51 10.04 4.16 -8.51
C ASP A 51 9.37 4.23 -9.89
N THR A 52 9.12 3.08 -10.50
CA THR A 52 8.40 2.96 -11.76
C THR A 52 7.20 2.03 -11.58
N PRO A 53 6.12 2.22 -12.39
CA PRO A 53 4.96 1.34 -12.30
C PRO A 53 5.35 -0.12 -12.54
N THR A 54 4.89 -1.00 -11.64
CA THR A 54 5.11 -2.44 -11.74
C THR A 54 3.98 -3.17 -12.45
N TYR A 55 2.92 -2.42 -12.77
CA TYR A 55 1.71 -2.96 -13.36
C TYR A 55 1.26 -2.04 -14.48
N SER A 56 0.77 -2.62 -15.59
CA SER A 56 0.39 -1.88 -16.78
C SER A 56 -1.03 -1.29 -16.76
N GLY A 57 -1.82 -1.64 -15.75
CA GLY A 57 -3.17 -1.11 -15.59
C GLY A 57 -3.18 0.16 -14.73
N ASP A 58 -4.40 0.60 -14.38
CA ASP A 58 -4.56 1.74 -13.50
C ASP A 58 -4.11 1.37 -12.09
N ILE A 59 -3.24 2.21 -11.53
CA ILE A 59 -2.73 2.02 -10.18
C ILE A 59 -3.34 3.08 -9.28
N VAL A 60 -4.03 2.66 -8.24
CA VAL A 60 -4.70 3.57 -7.30
C VAL A 60 -3.65 4.29 -6.46
N GLU A 61 -3.82 5.60 -6.32
CA GLU A 61 -2.99 6.38 -5.41
C GLU A 61 -3.65 6.43 -4.04
N ILE A 62 -2.85 6.12 -3.00
CA ILE A 62 -3.29 6.26 -1.62
C ILE A 62 -2.53 7.45 -1.02
N LEU A 63 -3.29 8.43 -0.52
CA LEU A 63 -2.70 9.62 0.08
C LEU A 63 -2.04 9.28 1.40
N ASP A 64 -0.99 10.00 1.74
CA ASP A 64 -0.26 9.78 2.98
C ASP A 64 -1.14 9.93 4.23
N ALA A 65 -2.14 10.83 4.17
CA ALA A 65 -3.10 11.00 5.27
C ALA A 65 -3.98 9.77 5.50
N ASP A 66 -4.10 8.90 4.51
CA ASP A 66 -4.91 7.68 4.59
C ASP A 66 -4.10 6.44 4.99
N LEU A 67 -2.80 6.60 5.18
CA LEU A 67 -1.91 5.52 5.57
C LEU A 67 -1.50 5.65 7.04
N ASP A 68 -1.59 4.56 7.76
CA ASP A 68 -1.06 4.43 9.12
C ASP A 68 0.13 3.47 9.05
N VAL A 69 1.32 4.05 8.92
CA VAL A 69 2.56 3.27 8.77
C VAL A 69 3.09 2.92 10.15
N GLU A 70 3.33 1.64 10.37
CA GLU A 70 3.90 1.17 11.63
C GLU A 70 5.38 1.49 11.67
N THR A 71 5.84 1.99 12.82
CA THR A 71 7.26 2.19 13.05
C THR A 71 7.87 0.92 13.61
N PHE A 72 9.09 0.65 13.19
CA PHE A 72 9.85 -0.47 13.71
C PHE A 72 10.55 -0.10 15.02
#